data_6615ac5939f6a4bd8f3050c09945da10
#
_entry.id   6615ac5939f6a4bd8f3050c09945da10
#
_cell.length_a   1.000
_cell.length_b   1.000
_cell.length_c   1.000
_cell.angle_alpha   90.00
_cell.angle_beta   90.00
_cell.angle_gamma   90.00
#
_symmetry.space_group_name_H-M   'P 1'
#
loop_
_entity.id
_entity.type
_entity.pdbx_description
1 polymer ?
#
loop_
_entity_poly.entity_id
_entity_poly.type
_entity_poly.pdbx_seq_one_letter_code
_entity_poly.pdbx_strand_id
1 'polypeptide(L)'
;APAGVAAWASTSEDRVTVRCGVDLPQQYTEYSQTFDVEGEEWLKVIDATPGSNLTTWYSTQRSPAVAMTTAADEEPQGLSDALSRLPHESLTPHPAPLSQLAAGPDEMCPKLDKALPGSLAEGYTRRSDVGDKNTWVYSAPGREEIVVRCGVAAPENYAAGVQLQQVNEVPWFEDTTLAEGTTAGTWFALGRSEDLALSAPQDAANSALVRLSDALAKATPPQS
;
A
#
# COMPACT_ATOMS: atom_id res chain seq x y z
N ALA A 1 29.42 4.42 16.20
CA ALA A 1 28.13 4.03 15.66
C ALA A 1 27.78 2.64 16.20
N PRO A 2 26.51 2.33 16.48
CA PRO A 2 26.13 0.95 16.78
C PRO A 2 26.52 0.06 15.61
N ALA A 3 26.82 -1.22 15.89
CA ALA A 3 27.20 -2.19 14.87
C ALA A 3 26.08 -2.25 13.80
N GLY A 4 26.45 -2.15 12.53
CA GLY A 4 25.51 -2.20 11.40
C GLY A 4 24.98 -0.85 10.91
N VAL A 5 25.51 0.28 11.38
CA VAL A 5 25.17 1.61 10.85
C VAL A 5 26.37 2.31 10.26
N ALA A 6 26.25 2.78 9.03
CA ALA A 6 27.20 3.66 8.38
C ALA A 6 26.48 4.91 7.87
N ALA A 7 27.12 6.06 7.96
CA ALA A 7 26.56 7.33 7.51
C ALA A 7 27.65 8.15 6.79
N TRP A 8 27.25 8.75 5.67
CA TRP A 8 28.08 9.66 4.90
C TRP A 8 27.33 10.98 4.72
N ALA A 9 28.05 12.09 4.73
CA ALA A 9 27.49 13.38 4.42
C ALA A 9 28.58 14.22 3.73
N SER A 10 28.23 14.86 2.60
CA SER A 10 29.04 15.88 1.96
C SER A 10 28.67 17.27 2.49
N THR A 11 27.37 17.47 2.71
CA THR A 11 26.76 18.64 3.38
C THR A 11 25.69 18.15 4.33
N SER A 12 25.04 19.04 5.10
CA SER A 12 23.91 18.65 5.96
C SER A 12 22.68 18.22 5.17
N GLU A 13 22.60 18.57 3.88
CA GLU A 13 21.49 18.26 2.98
C GLU A 13 21.70 16.95 2.20
N ASP A 14 23.00 16.55 1.99
CA ASP A 14 23.34 15.33 1.23
C ASP A 14 23.71 14.15 2.16
N ARG A 15 22.89 13.94 3.18
CA ARG A 15 23.17 12.89 4.15
C ARG A 15 22.60 11.54 3.68
N VAL A 16 23.48 10.57 3.48
CA VAL A 16 23.14 9.16 3.25
C VAL A 16 23.42 8.35 4.50
N THR A 17 22.46 7.55 4.93
CA THR A 17 22.62 6.63 6.06
C THR A 17 22.26 5.22 5.62
N VAL A 18 23.17 4.28 5.82
CA VAL A 18 22.95 2.85 5.57
C VAL A 18 22.89 2.11 6.89
N ARG A 19 21.88 1.27 7.06
CA ARG A 19 21.65 0.43 8.24
C ARG A 19 21.49 -1.01 7.80
N CYS A 20 22.10 -1.94 8.53
CA CYS A 20 21.98 -3.38 8.30
C CYS A 20 21.26 -4.03 9.47
N GLY A 21 20.46 -5.04 9.21
CA GLY A 21 19.65 -5.72 10.22
C GLY A 21 18.43 -4.88 10.64
N VAL A 22 17.74 -4.33 9.67
CA VAL A 22 16.48 -3.61 9.87
C VAL A 22 15.29 -4.54 9.63
N ASP A 23 14.18 -4.27 10.30
CA ASP A 23 12.90 -4.86 9.96
C ASP A 23 12.29 -4.16 8.74
N LEU A 24 11.61 -4.89 7.89
CA LEU A 24 10.84 -4.30 6.80
C LEU A 24 9.61 -3.56 7.36
N PRO A 25 9.25 -2.41 6.77
CA PRO A 25 8.11 -1.64 7.25
C PRO A 25 6.79 -2.40 7.00
N GLN A 26 5.79 -2.18 7.86
CA GLN A 26 4.46 -2.82 7.75
C GLN A 26 3.77 -2.54 6.41
N GLN A 27 4.10 -1.43 5.75
CA GLN A 27 3.62 -1.09 4.41
C GLN A 27 4.21 -1.94 3.28
N TYR A 28 5.25 -2.77 3.55
CA TYR A 28 5.73 -3.77 2.60
C TYR A 28 4.77 -4.94 2.56
N THR A 29 3.87 -4.94 1.59
CA THR A 29 2.83 -5.96 1.42
C THR A 29 3.07 -6.77 0.14
N GLU A 30 2.26 -7.81 -0.06
CA GLU A 30 2.29 -8.61 -1.29
C GLU A 30 1.98 -7.81 -2.56
N TYR A 31 1.45 -6.59 -2.43
CA TYR A 31 1.15 -5.70 -3.55
C TYR A 31 2.18 -4.58 -3.73
N SER A 32 3.15 -4.45 -2.84
CA SER A 32 4.13 -3.37 -2.90
C SER A 32 4.93 -3.38 -4.19
N GLN A 33 5.12 -2.19 -4.77
CA GLN A 33 5.98 -2.00 -5.92
C GLN A 33 7.43 -2.00 -5.49
N THR A 34 8.23 -2.89 -6.10
CA THR A 34 9.68 -2.94 -5.92
C THR A 34 10.41 -2.45 -7.16
N PHE A 35 11.66 -2.07 -6.99
CA PHE A 35 12.52 -1.51 -8.03
C PHE A 35 13.83 -2.27 -8.10
N ASP A 36 14.29 -2.59 -9.30
CA ASP A 36 15.61 -3.13 -9.51
C ASP A 36 16.64 -1.99 -9.63
N VAL A 37 17.64 -2.01 -8.77
CA VAL A 37 18.79 -1.10 -8.84
C VAL A 37 20.06 -1.94 -8.83
N GLU A 38 20.80 -1.97 -9.93
CA GLU A 38 22.04 -2.74 -10.11
C GLU A 38 21.88 -4.25 -9.83
N GLY A 39 20.70 -4.82 -10.15
CA GLY A 39 20.40 -6.24 -9.95
C GLY A 39 19.97 -6.61 -8.52
N GLU A 40 19.75 -5.64 -7.67
CA GLU A 40 19.18 -5.81 -6.33
C GLU A 40 17.75 -5.24 -6.29
N GLU A 41 16.83 -5.96 -5.65
CA GLU A 41 15.45 -5.53 -5.52
C GLU A 41 15.25 -4.70 -4.25
N TRP A 42 14.60 -3.56 -4.42
CA TRP A 42 14.38 -2.58 -3.36
C TRP A 42 12.93 -2.13 -3.26
N LEU A 43 12.45 -2.02 -2.01
CA LEU A 43 11.25 -1.26 -1.68
C LEU A 43 11.64 0.20 -1.45
N LYS A 44 11.02 1.12 -2.19
CA LYS A 44 11.16 2.57 -1.98
C LYS A 44 10.06 3.07 -1.05
N VAL A 45 10.42 3.87 -0.06
CA VAL A 45 9.50 4.50 0.89
C VAL A 45 9.82 5.98 1.01
N ILE A 46 8.88 6.83 0.57
CA ILE A 46 8.95 8.28 0.77
C ILE A 46 8.32 8.59 2.13
N ASP A 47 9.02 9.37 2.95
CA ASP A 47 8.49 9.81 4.25
C ASP A 47 7.27 10.70 4.05
N ALA A 48 6.12 10.27 4.58
CA ALA A 48 4.85 10.98 4.48
C ALA A 48 4.74 12.19 5.44
N THR A 49 5.74 12.43 6.29
CA THR A 49 5.75 13.56 7.22
C THR A 49 5.77 14.89 6.45
N PRO A 50 4.83 15.82 6.70
CA PRO A 50 4.80 17.10 6.02
C PRO A 50 6.12 17.86 6.14
N GLY A 51 6.70 18.24 5.00
CA GLY A 51 7.98 18.93 4.93
C GLY A 51 9.23 18.04 4.98
N SER A 52 9.06 16.74 5.14
CA SER A 52 10.13 15.76 4.95
C SER A 52 10.46 15.61 3.46
N ASN A 53 11.76 15.48 3.16
CA ASN A 53 12.27 15.09 1.85
C ASN A 53 13.04 13.75 1.91
N LEU A 54 12.83 12.99 2.99
CA LEU A 54 13.53 11.73 3.20
C LEU A 54 12.90 10.61 2.36
N THR A 55 13.78 9.83 1.75
CA THR A 55 13.43 8.56 1.08
C THR A 55 14.25 7.45 1.71
N THR A 56 13.61 6.33 2.03
CA THR A 56 14.27 5.13 2.51
C THR A 56 14.05 3.99 1.54
N TRP A 57 15.13 3.33 1.16
CA TRP A 57 15.16 2.15 0.33
C TRP A 57 15.48 0.94 1.20
N TYR A 58 14.66 -0.13 1.11
CA TYR A 58 14.84 -1.37 1.85
C TYR A 58 15.14 -2.50 0.87
N SER A 59 16.24 -3.24 1.08
CA SER A 59 16.50 -4.46 0.31
C SER A 59 15.49 -5.54 0.67
N THR A 60 14.85 -6.16 -0.34
CA THR A 60 13.79 -7.16 -0.12
C THR A 60 14.23 -8.59 -0.34
N GLN A 61 15.47 -8.78 -0.88
CA GLN A 61 16.01 -10.11 -1.21
C GLN A 61 17.36 -10.40 -0.51
N ARG A 62 17.64 -9.74 0.60
CA ARG A 62 18.86 -9.96 1.39
C ARG A 62 18.54 -10.12 2.87
N SER A 63 19.19 -11.10 3.50
CA SER A 63 19.07 -11.35 4.94
C SER A 63 20.45 -11.20 5.61
N PRO A 64 20.58 -10.31 6.61
CA PRO A 64 19.57 -9.37 7.10
C PRO A 64 19.26 -8.25 6.11
N ALA A 65 18.04 -7.67 6.21
CA ALA A 65 17.67 -6.54 5.37
C ALA A 65 18.55 -5.32 5.59
N VAL A 66 18.77 -4.56 4.53
CA VAL A 66 19.53 -3.32 4.55
C VAL A 66 18.60 -2.17 4.17
N ALA A 67 18.69 -1.06 4.90
CA ALA A 67 18.00 0.18 4.58
C ALA A 67 18.98 1.30 4.26
N MET A 68 18.75 2.03 3.17
CA MET A 68 19.43 3.28 2.84
C MET A 68 18.43 4.43 2.95
N THR A 69 18.74 5.42 3.78
CA THR A 69 17.94 6.67 3.89
C THR A 69 18.76 7.83 3.34
N THR A 70 18.15 8.61 2.47
CA THR A 70 18.72 9.82 1.86
C THR A 70 17.75 10.99 1.93
N ALA A 71 18.31 12.20 1.94
CA ALA A 71 17.55 13.44 1.81
C ALA A 71 17.53 13.85 0.35
N ALA A 72 16.83 13.22 -0.46
CA ALA A 72 16.52 13.44 -1.85
C ALA A 72 16.07 12.10 -2.44
N ASP A 73 15.57 12.10 -3.63
CA ASP A 73 15.12 10.87 -4.30
C ASP A 73 16.31 10.17 -5.00
N GLU A 74 17.37 9.85 -4.23
CA GLU A 74 18.55 9.16 -4.74
C GLU A 74 18.37 7.65 -4.62
N GLU A 75 18.71 6.94 -5.70
CA GLU A 75 18.69 5.47 -5.74
C GLU A 75 19.89 4.88 -4.98
N PRO A 76 19.77 3.65 -4.44
CA PRO A 76 20.82 2.98 -3.68
C PRO A 76 21.95 2.43 -4.58
N GLN A 77 22.51 3.27 -5.45
CA GLN A 77 23.60 2.90 -6.34
C GLN A 77 24.90 2.62 -5.58
N GLY A 78 25.70 1.72 -6.10
CA GLY A 78 27.02 1.35 -5.54
C GLY A 78 26.95 0.48 -4.30
N LEU A 79 25.77 -0.02 -3.90
CA LEU A 79 25.62 -0.94 -2.77
C LEU A 79 25.59 -2.42 -3.16
N SER A 80 25.41 -2.75 -4.44
CA SER A 80 25.26 -4.11 -4.96
C SER A 80 26.43 -5.03 -4.56
N ASP A 81 27.68 -4.58 -4.69
CA ASP A 81 28.86 -5.36 -4.29
C ASP A 81 28.90 -5.68 -2.79
N ALA A 82 28.42 -4.76 -1.94
CA ALA A 82 28.34 -4.99 -0.51
C ALA A 82 27.19 -5.95 -0.16
N LEU A 83 26.05 -5.79 -0.82
CA LEU A 83 24.87 -6.64 -0.64
C LEU A 83 25.08 -8.06 -1.14
N SER A 84 25.86 -8.25 -2.20
CA SER A 84 26.18 -9.60 -2.73
C SER A 84 26.89 -10.51 -1.73
N ARG A 85 27.47 -9.94 -0.66
CA ARG A 85 28.12 -10.70 0.44
C ARG A 85 27.12 -11.19 1.49
N LEU A 86 25.88 -10.68 1.46
CA LEU A 86 24.81 -11.15 2.33
C LEU A 86 24.10 -12.34 1.69
N PRO A 87 23.55 -13.27 2.47
CA PRO A 87 22.71 -14.33 1.95
C PRO A 87 21.57 -13.77 1.09
N HIS A 88 21.34 -14.37 -0.09
CA HIS A 88 20.18 -14.07 -0.90
C HIS A 88 18.99 -14.82 -0.31
N GLU A 89 18.00 -14.08 0.17
CA GLU A 89 16.80 -14.60 0.79
C GLU A 89 15.67 -13.60 0.53
N SER A 90 14.62 -14.04 -0.16
CA SER A 90 13.42 -13.22 -0.36
C SER A 90 12.71 -13.03 0.97
N LEU A 91 12.59 -11.80 1.40
CA LEU A 91 11.92 -11.47 2.66
C LEU A 91 10.40 -11.48 2.47
N THR A 92 9.69 -12.02 3.44
CA THR A 92 8.24 -12.18 3.38
C THR A 92 7.54 -10.84 3.55
N PRO A 93 6.70 -10.40 2.59
CA PRO A 93 5.87 -9.23 2.76
C PRO A 93 4.79 -9.46 3.82
N HIS A 94 4.30 -8.37 4.42
CA HIS A 94 3.13 -8.40 5.29
C HIS A 94 1.85 -8.57 4.45
N PRO A 95 0.79 -9.17 4.99
CA PRO A 95 -0.51 -9.19 4.32
C PRO A 95 -1.05 -7.75 4.19
N ALA A 96 -1.66 -7.45 3.05
CA ALA A 96 -2.36 -6.17 2.90
C ALA A 96 -3.49 -6.04 3.94
N PRO A 97 -3.72 -4.85 4.50
CA PRO A 97 -4.70 -4.64 5.56
C PRO A 97 -6.14 -4.66 5.03
N LEU A 98 -6.58 -5.81 4.55
CA LEU A 98 -7.89 -6.05 3.95
C LEU A 98 -8.47 -7.39 4.40
N SER A 99 -9.78 -7.46 4.55
CA SER A 99 -10.47 -8.73 4.76
C SER A 99 -10.26 -9.71 3.60
N GLN A 100 -10.31 -10.99 3.91
CA GLN A 100 -10.24 -12.06 2.93
C GLN A 100 -11.51 -12.10 2.06
N LEU A 101 -11.40 -12.69 0.88
CA LEU A 101 -12.57 -12.93 0.02
C LEU A 101 -13.56 -13.85 0.72
N ALA A 102 -14.84 -13.47 0.69
CA ALA A 102 -15.93 -14.32 1.15
C ALA A 102 -16.31 -15.35 0.09
N ALA A 103 -16.84 -16.50 0.55
CA ALA A 103 -17.53 -17.41 -0.33
C ALA A 103 -18.94 -16.86 -0.63
N GLY A 104 -19.26 -16.59 -1.89
CA GLY A 104 -20.56 -16.05 -2.26
C GLY A 104 -20.71 -15.76 -3.75
N PRO A 105 -21.85 -15.18 -4.14
CA PRO A 105 -22.05 -14.73 -5.52
C PRO A 105 -21.00 -13.70 -5.91
N ASP A 106 -20.74 -13.59 -7.19
CA ASP A 106 -19.72 -12.70 -7.76
C ASP A 106 -20.34 -11.97 -8.96
N GLU A 107 -21.42 -11.23 -8.71
CA GLU A 107 -22.17 -10.52 -9.76
C GLU A 107 -21.80 -9.04 -9.84
N MET A 108 -21.43 -8.44 -8.71
CA MET A 108 -21.05 -7.02 -8.61
C MET A 108 -19.63 -6.78 -9.09
N CYS A 109 -18.69 -7.62 -8.67
CA CYS A 109 -17.25 -7.38 -8.88
C CYS A 109 -16.87 -7.25 -10.36
N PRO A 110 -17.41 -8.06 -11.32
CA PRO A 110 -17.13 -7.85 -12.75
C PRO A 110 -17.72 -6.55 -13.34
N LYS A 111 -18.79 -6.03 -12.74
CA LYS A 111 -19.37 -4.74 -13.14
C LYS A 111 -18.53 -3.58 -12.61
N LEU A 112 -18.07 -3.72 -11.37
CA LEU A 112 -17.16 -2.76 -10.74
C LEU A 112 -15.83 -2.67 -11.51
N ASP A 113 -15.26 -3.79 -11.91
CA ASP A 113 -14.02 -3.83 -12.71
C ASP A 113 -14.10 -2.92 -13.95
N LYS A 114 -15.23 -2.96 -14.66
CA LYS A 114 -15.47 -2.13 -15.85
C LYS A 114 -15.71 -0.64 -15.52
N ALA A 115 -16.15 -0.34 -14.32
CA ALA A 115 -16.45 1.02 -13.88
C ALA A 115 -15.25 1.70 -13.19
N LEU A 116 -14.29 0.92 -12.71
CA LEU A 116 -13.11 1.44 -12.02
C LEU A 116 -12.26 2.31 -12.94
N PRO A 117 -11.86 3.51 -12.49
CA PRO A 117 -11.01 4.40 -13.28
C PRO A 117 -9.55 3.92 -13.32
N GLY A 118 -8.76 4.47 -14.21
CA GLY A 118 -7.30 4.24 -14.28
C GLY A 118 -6.50 4.84 -13.11
N SER A 119 -7.14 5.70 -12.30
CA SER A 119 -6.52 6.34 -11.14
C SER A 119 -7.56 6.60 -10.06
N LEU A 120 -7.25 6.29 -8.80
CA LEU A 120 -8.10 6.59 -7.64
C LEU A 120 -7.64 7.84 -6.85
N ALA A 121 -6.37 8.22 -6.98
CA ALA A 121 -5.81 9.44 -6.38
C ALA A 121 -4.70 10.01 -7.25
N GLU A 122 -4.30 11.25 -7.01
CA GLU A 122 -3.22 11.88 -7.74
C GLU A 122 -1.91 11.09 -7.60
N GLY A 123 -1.21 10.88 -8.72
CA GLY A 123 0.02 10.11 -8.80
C GLY A 123 -0.15 8.60 -8.83
N TYR A 124 -1.35 8.08 -8.53
CA TYR A 124 -1.63 6.64 -8.54
C TYR A 124 -2.14 6.17 -9.89
N THR A 125 -1.62 5.05 -10.35
CA THR A 125 -2.04 4.41 -11.61
C THR A 125 -2.43 2.95 -11.34
N ARG A 126 -3.54 2.51 -11.96
CA ARG A 126 -4.01 1.13 -11.87
C ARG A 126 -2.97 0.18 -12.48
N ARG A 127 -2.61 -0.84 -11.73
CA ARG A 127 -1.71 -1.91 -12.17
C ARG A 127 -2.44 -2.94 -13.01
N SER A 128 -1.75 -3.52 -13.99
CA SER A 128 -2.26 -4.60 -14.85
C SER A 128 -1.60 -5.96 -14.57
N ASP A 129 -0.58 -6.00 -13.71
CA ASP A 129 0.21 -7.18 -13.37
C ASP A 129 -0.30 -7.92 -12.13
N VAL A 130 -1.36 -7.43 -11.49
CA VAL A 130 -2.01 -8.11 -10.36
C VAL A 130 -3.07 -9.06 -10.89
N GLY A 131 -2.87 -10.37 -10.61
CA GLY A 131 -3.75 -11.44 -11.07
C GLY A 131 -4.75 -11.94 -10.03
N ASP A 132 -4.79 -11.37 -8.85
CA ASP A 132 -5.67 -11.80 -7.77
C ASP A 132 -7.13 -11.53 -8.10
N LYS A 133 -7.97 -12.51 -7.83
CA LYS A 133 -9.40 -12.42 -8.10
C LYS A 133 -10.01 -11.22 -7.36
N ASN A 134 -10.79 -10.40 -8.08
CA ASN A 134 -11.56 -9.29 -7.54
C ASN A 134 -10.72 -8.27 -6.74
N THR A 135 -9.43 -8.19 -7.04
CA THR A 135 -8.49 -7.29 -6.38
C THR A 135 -7.84 -6.36 -7.40
N TRP A 136 -7.86 -5.07 -7.14
CA TRP A 136 -7.27 -4.04 -8.00
C TRP A 136 -6.33 -3.18 -7.19
N VAL A 137 -5.13 -2.99 -7.71
CA VAL A 137 -4.05 -2.26 -7.07
C VAL A 137 -3.71 -1.02 -7.89
N TYR A 138 -3.53 0.08 -7.20
CA TYR A 138 -3.05 1.34 -7.77
C TYR A 138 -1.78 1.73 -7.05
N SER A 139 -0.73 1.98 -7.80
CA SER A 139 0.59 2.29 -7.25
C SER A 139 1.05 3.68 -7.64
N ALA A 140 1.80 4.30 -6.74
CA ALA A 140 2.58 5.50 -6.97
C ALA A 140 4.00 5.26 -6.41
N PRO A 141 5.08 5.59 -7.15
CA PRO A 141 6.44 5.26 -6.74
C PRO A 141 6.78 5.77 -5.33
N GLY A 142 7.22 4.88 -4.46
CA GLY A 142 7.63 5.20 -3.09
C GLY A 142 6.49 5.49 -2.11
N ARG A 143 5.25 5.23 -2.50
CA ARG A 143 4.06 5.37 -1.66
C ARG A 143 3.41 4.01 -1.44
N GLU A 144 2.70 3.88 -0.31
CA GLU A 144 1.89 2.70 -0.02
C GLU A 144 0.76 2.57 -1.05
N GLU A 145 0.45 1.35 -1.47
CA GLU A 145 -0.53 1.07 -2.52
C GLU A 145 -1.96 1.37 -2.07
N ILE A 146 -2.80 1.78 -3.03
CA ILE A 146 -4.24 1.73 -2.86
C ILE A 146 -4.71 0.38 -3.37
N VAL A 147 -5.33 -0.41 -2.51
CA VAL A 147 -5.84 -1.74 -2.85
C VAL A 147 -7.35 -1.79 -2.66
N VAL A 148 -8.06 -2.21 -3.69
CA VAL A 148 -9.51 -2.43 -3.68
C VAL A 148 -9.78 -3.91 -3.82
N ARG A 149 -10.58 -4.49 -2.92
CA ARG A 149 -10.98 -5.90 -2.98
C ARG A 149 -12.49 -6.03 -2.86
N CYS A 150 -13.12 -6.68 -3.83
CA CYS A 150 -14.56 -6.86 -3.92
C CYS A 150 -14.96 -8.30 -3.54
N GLY A 151 -16.10 -8.45 -2.87
CA GLY A 151 -16.57 -9.75 -2.39
C GLY A 151 -15.83 -10.20 -1.13
N VAL A 152 -15.50 -9.26 -0.24
CA VAL A 152 -14.80 -9.56 1.02
C VAL A 152 -15.76 -10.02 2.11
N ALA A 153 -15.20 -10.68 3.13
CA ALA A 153 -15.93 -10.92 4.37
C ALA A 153 -16.20 -9.59 5.08
N ALA A 154 -17.37 -9.47 5.67
CA ALA A 154 -17.73 -8.30 6.47
C ALA A 154 -16.71 -8.08 7.61
N PRO A 155 -16.40 -6.81 7.97
CA PRO A 155 -15.48 -6.52 9.05
C PRO A 155 -16.03 -7.04 10.39
N GLU A 156 -15.17 -7.71 11.17
CA GLU A 156 -15.57 -8.36 12.43
C GLU A 156 -16.04 -7.38 13.49
N ASN A 157 -15.53 -6.15 13.45
CA ASN A 157 -15.86 -5.09 14.39
C ASN A 157 -17.05 -4.20 13.94
N TYR A 158 -17.68 -4.53 12.82
CA TYR A 158 -18.89 -3.84 12.39
C TYR A 158 -20.10 -4.30 13.22
N ALA A 159 -20.74 -3.36 13.90
CA ALA A 159 -21.92 -3.62 14.71
C ALA A 159 -23.04 -2.59 14.40
N ALA A 160 -24.27 -2.95 14.69
CA ALA A 160 -25.41 -2.04 14.54
C ALA A 160 -25.24 -0.78 15.40
N GLY A 161 -25.38 0.40 14.79
CA GLY A 161 -25.22 1.69 15.45
C GLY A 161 -23.84 2.33 15.33
N VAL A 162 -22.89 1.68 14.63
CA VAL A 162 -21.58 2.30 14.30
C VAL A 162 -21.81 3.47 13.36
N GLN A 163 -21.01 4.52 13.53
CA GLN A 163 -21.04 5.65 12.61
C GLN A 163 -20.45 5.26 11.26
N LEU A 164 -21.17 5.57 10.18
CA LEU A 164 -20.72 5.42 8.81
C LEU A 164 -20.39 6.78 8.22
N GLN A 165 -19.31 6.84 7.48
CA GLN A 165 -18.97 8.01 6.67
C GLN A 165 -19.73 7.92 5.35
N GLN A 166 -20.58 8.92 5.07
CA GLN A 166 -21.28 8.99 3.79
C GLN A 166 -20.39 9.71 2.77
N VAL A 167 -20.00 8.99 1.71
CA VAL A 167 -19.26 9.57 0.57
C VAL A 167 -20.10 9.39 -0.69
N ASN A 168 -20.59 10.49 -1.25
CA ASN A 168 -21.65 10.48 -2.27
C ASN A 168 -22.86 9.66 -1.75
N GLU A 169 -23.26 8.61 -2.45
CA GLU A 169 -24.39 7.75 -2.03
C GLU A 169 -23.93 6.41 -1.43
N VAL A 170 -22.64 6.30 -1.04
CA VAL A 170 -22.06 5.08 -0.49
C VAL A 170 -21.76 5.27 0.99
N PRO A 171 -22.33 4.46 1.89
CA PRO A 171 -21.94 4.43 3.28
C PRO A 171 -20.63 3.63 3.44
N TRP A 172 -19.65 4.22 4.11
CA TRP A 172 -18.35 3.62 4.39
C TRP A 172 -18.17 3.41 5.90
N PHE A 173 -17.72 2.24 6.26
CA PHE A 173 -17.25 1.90 7.60
C PHE A 173 -15.72 1.92 7.61
N GLU A 174 -15.10 2.68 8.49
CA GLU A 174 -13.65 2.65 8.70
C GLU A 174 -13.29 1.60 9.76
N ASP A 175 -12.47 0.63 9.40
CA ASP A 175 -11.92 -0.35 10.31
C ASP A 175 -10.51 0.10 10.76
N THR A 176 -10.40 0.57 11.99
CA THR A 176 -9.16 1.08 12.55
C THR A 176 -8.23 -0.02 13.08
N THR A 177 -8.64 -1.30 13.00
CA THR A 177 -7.88 -2.42 13.58
C THR A 177 -6.98 -3.13 12.58
N LEU A 178 -7.24 -2.99 11.28
CA LEU A 178 -6.53 -3.73 10.23
C LEU A 178 -5.22 -3.09 9.79
N ALA A 179 -5.11 -1.76 9.86
CA ALA A 179 -3.98 -1.00 9.30
C ALA A 179 -2.97 -0.55 10.37
N GLU A 180 -2.89 -1.23 11.51
CA GLU A 180 -1.96 -0.88 12.58
C GLU A 180 -0.50 -0.95 12.11
N GLY A 181 0.27 0.12 12.38
CA GLY A 181 1.68 0.22 11.99
C GLY A 181 1.94 0.64 10.54
N THR A 182 0.88 0.94 9.77
CA THR A 182 0.98 1.46 8.39
C THR A 182 0.55 2.92 8.32
N THR A 183 0.71 3.56 7.15
CA THR A 183 0.15 4.89 6.86
C THR A 183 -1.24 4.79 6.22
N ALA A 184 -1.73 3.59 5.95
CA ALA A 184 -3.03 3.31 5.37
C ALA A 184 -4.15 3.32 6.40
N GLY A 185 -5.38 3.48 5.91
CA GLY A 185 -6.60 3.10 6.58
C GLY A 185 -7.33 2.04 5.78
N THR A 186 -8.29 1.38 6.40
CA THR A 186 -9.13 0.37 5.75
C THR A 186 -10.60 0.76 5.86
N TRP A 187 -11.28 0.81 4.73
CA TRP A 187 -12.69 1.18 4.65
C TRP A 187 -13.50 0.11 3.94
N PHE A 188 -14.74 -0.09 4.38
CA PHE A 188 -15.68 -1.03 3.80
C PHE A 188 -16.90 -0.31 3.27
N ALA A 189 -17.24 -0.51 1.99
CA ALA A 189 -18.52 -0.12 1.44
C ALA A 189 -19.55 -1.23 1.72
N LEU A 190 -20.55 -0.91 2.54
CA LEU A 190 -21.56 -1.82 2.99
C LEU A 190 -22.92 -1.53 2.30
N GLY A 191 -23.88 -2.46 2.43
CA GLY A 191 -25.23 -2.29 1.89
C GLY A 191 -25.33 -2.48 0.37
N ARG A 192 -24.42 -3.23 -0.21
CA ARG A 192 -24.44 -3.71 -1.60
C ARG A 192 -24.67 -5.23 -1.62
N SER A 193 -24.77 -5.82 -2.82
CA SER A 193 -24.91 -7.28 -2.95
C SER A 193 -23.66 -8.03 -2.45
N GLU A 194 -22.54 -7.38 -2.49
CA GLU A 194 -21.22 -7.88 -2.05
C GLU A 194 -20.50 -6.75 -1.33
N ASP A 195 -19.80 -7.07 -0.26
CA ASP A 195 -19.01 -6.09 0.47
C ASP A 195 -17.71 -5.78 -0.29
N LEU A 196 -17.30 -4.53 -0.20
CA LEU A 196 -16.06 -4.05 -0.81
C LEU A 196 -15.15 -3.48 0.27
N ALA A 197 -13.87 -3.82 0.21
CA ALA A 197 -12.84 -3.21 1.05
C ALA A 197 -11.89 -2.34 0.22
N LEU A 198 -11.49 -1.23 0.81
CA LEU A 198 -10.46 -0.32 0.32
C LEU A 198 -9.38 -0.17 1.39
N SER A 199 -8.12 -0.43 1.03
CA SER A 199 -6.96 0.05 1.78
C SER A 199 -6.32 1.20 1.01
N ALA A 200 -6.04 2.30 1.68
CA ALA A 200 -5.41 3.47 1.05
C ALA A 200 -4.61 4.28 2.08
N PRO A 201 -3.48 4.89 1.69
CA PRO A 201 -2.80 5.87 2.53
C PRO A 201 -3.73 7.01 2.92
N GLN A 202 -3.63 7.50 4.14
CA GLN A 202 -4.54 8.52 4.71
C GLN A 202 -4.62 9.79 3.86
N ASP A 203 -3.51 10.21 3.26
CA ASP A 203 -3.45 11.40 2.39
C ASP A 203 -4.10 11.20 1.01
N ALA A 204 -4.23 9.94 0.54
CA ALA A 204 -4.90 9.57 -0.70
C ALA A 204 -6.35 9.10 -0.49
N ALA A 205 -6.71 8.73 0.74
CA ALA A 205 -7.95 8.05 1.08
C ALA A 205 -9.21 8.82 0.64
N ASN A 206 -9.27 10.13 0.91
CA ASN A 206 -10.44 10.93 0.53
C ASN A 206 -10.69 10.91 -1.00
N SER A 207 -9.64 11.06 -1.80
CA SER A 207 -9.75 10.99 -3.27
C SER A 207 -10.15 9.59 -3.73
N ALA A 208 -9.57 8.56 -3.11
CA ALA A 208 -9.88 7.17 -3.44
C ALA A 208 -11.33 6.83 -3.09
N LEU A 209 -11.82 7.20 -1.91
CA LEU A 209 -13.21 6.99 -1.49
C LEU A 209 -14.20 7.67 -2.44
N VAL A 210 -13.96 8.92 -2.83
CA VAL A 210 -14.85 9.65 -3.76
C VAL A 210 -14.91 8.95 -5.12
N ARG A 211 -13.77 8.67 -5.73
CA ARG A 211 -13.73 8.05 -7.07
C ARG A 211 -14.26 6.61 -7.07
N LEU A 212 -14.00 5.87 -6.00
CA LEU A 212 -14.51 4.52 -5.84
C LEU A 212 -16.02 4.52 -5.60
N SER A 213 -16.55 5.48 -4.83
CA SER A 213 -18.00 5.67 -4.66
C SER A 213 -18.70 5.96 -5.98
N ASP A 214 -18.11 6.80 -6.85
CA ASP A 214 -18.63 7.07 -8.19
C ASP A 214 -18.64 5.81 -9.09
N ALA A 215 -17.60 4.97 -8.97
CA ALA A 215 -17.53 3.71 -9.71
C ALA A 215 -18.58 2.70 -9.20
N LEU A 216 -18.77 2.61 -7.88
CA LEU A 216 -19.79 1.77 -7.25
C LEU A 216 -21.21 2.18 -7.66
N ALA A 217 -21.51 3.48 -7.65
CA ALA A 217 -22.81 3.99 -8.07
C ALA A 217 -23.14 3.64 -9.53
N LYS A 218 -22.14 3.61 -10.41
CA LYS A 218 -22.30 3.18 -11.81
C LYS A 218 -22.45 1.68 -11.97
N ALA A 219 -21.75 0.91 -11.12
CA ALA A 219 -21.74 -0.54 -11.23
C ALA A 219 -22.96 -1.19 -10.61
N THR A 220 -23.47 -0.63 -9.52
CA THR A 220 -24.57 -1.23 -8.74
C THR A 220 -25.45 -0.17 -8.09
N PRO A 221 -26.79 -0.23 -8.29
CA PRO A 221 -27.69 0.59 -7.50
C PRO A 221 -27.65 0.15 -6.02
N PRO A 222 -27.97 1.06 -5.07
CA PRO A 222 -28.10 0.70 -3.67
C PRO A 222 -29.20 -0.35 -3.49
N GLN A 223 -29.01 -1.30 -2.60
CA GLN A 223 -30.07 -2.22 -2.19
C GLN A 223 -31.02 -1.46 -1.24
N SER A 224 -32.29 -1.49 -1.58
CA SER A 224 -33.39 -0.90 -0.78
C SER A 224 -33.75 -1.77 0.41
#